data_bbedc5326db95e5ae146c667d2185317
#
_entry.id   bbedc5326db95e5ae146c667d2185317
#
_cell.length_a   1.000
_cell.length_b   1.000
_cell.length_c   1.000
_cell.angle_alpha   90.00
_cell.angle_beta   90.00
_cell.angle_gamma   90.00
#
_symmetry.space_group_name_H-M   'P 1'
#
loop_
_entity.id
_entity.type
_entity.pdbx_description
1 polymer ?
#
loop_
_entity_poly.entity_id
_entity_poly.type
_entity_poly.pdbx_seq_one_letter_code
_entity_poly.pdbx_strand_id
1 'polypeptide(L)'
;MIEIKNLTKTYKLNKKQMKESRTANPIKTAVDDLTLTARKGEIYGLLGPNGAGKTTTLRCISTIIKPTRGEIYVDGYEVSKEPGKVREKIGFLTGDIKLDPQFSPDYMFDFFGQIHKVEKEKLKERKEELFSYFGIKDFAHKKIKELSTGMGQKAAIAVSLVHDPDIIIFDEPTNGLDVVAARSVTDYLKRLKQEGKLVIISTHIMSEAEKLCDRIGVIIDGKKVTEGSLEEILRETQAEDLEDAFFELYRQVKGGGEDE
;
A
#
# COMPACT_ATOMS: atom_id res chain seq x y z
N MET A 1 1.51 -9.25 11.90
CA MET A 1 2.84 -8.59 11.87
C MET A 1 3.50 -8.84 10.52
N ILE A 2 4.20 -7.85 9.98
CA ILE A 2 5.04 -8.00 8.79
C ILE A 2 6.49 -7.71 9.17
N GLU A 3 7.39 -8.58 8.73
CA GLU A 3 8.85 -8.40 8.88
C GLU A 3 9.49 -8.49 7.51
N ILE A 4 10.28 -7.49 7.17
CA ILE A 4 11.11 -7.44 5.97
C ILE A 4 12.57 -7.43 6.39
N LYS A 5 13.38 -8.33 5.82
CA LYS A 5 14.80 -8.46 6.11
C LYS A 5 15.61 -8.35 4.82
N ASN A 6 16.37 -7.28 4.69
CA ASN A 6 17.31 -7.02 3.59
C ASN A 6 16.69 -7.19 2.19
N LEU A 7 15.44 -6.72 2.02
CA LEU A 7 14.71 -6.82 0.76
C LEU A 7 15.43 -6.04 -0.33
N THR A 8 15.80 -6.75 -1.39
CA THR A 8 16.27 -6.15 -2.64
C THR A 8 15.41 -6.61 -3.81
N LYS A 9 14.98 -5.66 -4.64
CA LYS A 9 14.27 -5.95 -5.88
C LYS A 9 14.91 -5.23 -7.05
N THR A 10 15.34 -6.02 -8.03
CA THR A 10 15.89 -5.50 -9.29
C THR A 10 14.99 -5.89 -10.47
N TYR A 11 15.02 -5.05 -11.50
CA TYR A 11 14.36 -5.31 -12.78
C TYR A 11 15.38 -5.24 -13.92
N LYS A 12 15.23 -6.14 -14.89
CA LYS A 12 16.01 -6.09 -16.13
C LYS A 12 15.30 -5.15 -17.11
N LEU A 13 15.97 -4.09 -17.51
CA LEU A 13 15.46 -3.12 -18.47
C LEU A 13 15.65 -3.65 -19.91
N ASN A 14 14.64 -3.46 -20.74
CA ASN A 14 14.76 -3.65 -22.18
C ASN A 14 15.40 -2.41 -22.85
N LYS A 15 15.80 -2.54 -24.13
CA LYS A 15 16.48 -1.46 -24.87
C LYS A 15 15.67 -0.14 -24.90
N LYS A 16 14.34 -0.21 -24.98
CA LYS A 16 13.47 0.95 -24.98
C LYS A 16 13.50 1.65 -23.62
N GLN A 17 13.34 0.88 -22.55
CA GLN A 17 13.39 1.38 -21.16
C GLN A 17 14.76 1.98 -20.81
N MET A 18 15.87 1.36 -21.27
CA MET A 18 17.21 1.93 -21.08
C MET A 18 17.36 3.29 -21.76
N LYS A 19 16.82 3.43 -22.99
CA LYS A 19 16.83 4.70 -23.73
C LYS A 19 15.99 5.78 -23.04
N GLU A 20 14.78 5.43 -22.57
CA GLU A 20 13.87 6.32 -21.84
C GLU A 20 14.49 6.79 -20.50
N SER A 21 15.13 5.87 -19.78
CA SER A 21 15.80 6.15 -18.50
C SER A 21 17.22 6.73 -18.67
N ARG A 22 17.69 6.96 -19.90
CA ARG A 22 19.03 7.48 -20.22
C ARG A 22 20.16 6.73 -19.49
N THR A 23 20.05 5.41 -19.34
CA THR A 23 21.03 4.58 -18.65
C THR A 23 21.63 3.52 -19.55
N ALA A 24 22.92 3.24 -19.38
CA ALA A 24 23.59 2.10 -20.00
C ALA A 24 23.45 0.83 -19.15
N ASN A 25 23.04 0.94 -17.89
CA ASN A 25 22.88 -0.20 -16.99
C ASN A 25 21.56 -0.94 -17.32
N PRO A 26 21.62 -2.23 -17.70
CA PRO A 26 20.44 -3.02 -17.98
C PRO A 26 19.68 -3.45 -16.71
N ILE A 27 20.19 -3.14 -15.51
CA ILE A 27 19.58 -3.50 -14.24
C ILE A 27 19.19 -2.23 -13.50
N LYS A 28 17.89 -2.13 -13.14
CA LYS A 28 17.35 -1.10 -12.27
C LYS A 28 17.07 -1.70 -10.90
N THR A 29 17.72 -1.20 -9.86
CA THR A 29 17.38 -1.54 -8.48
C THR A 29 16.21 -0.66 -8.06
N ALA A 30 15.08 -1.26 -7.73
CA ALA A 30 13.87 -0.56 -7.32
C ALA A 30 13.70 -0.53 -5.80
N VAL A 31 14.25 -1.52 -5.10
CA VAL A 31 14.36 -1.59 -3.64
C VAL A 31 15.73 -2.15 -3.33
N ASP A 32 16.44 -1.52 -2.42
CA ASP A 32 17.82 -1.83 -2.07
C ASP A 32 17.98 -1.97 -0.55
N ASP A 33 18.17 -3.20 -0.12
CA ASP A 33 18.46 -3.60 1.28
C ASP A 33 17.44 -3.07 2.32
N LEU A 34 16.16 -3.07 1.96
CA LEU A 34 15.09 -2.57 2.83
C LEU A 34 14.80 -3.55 3.97
N THR A 35 14.91 -3.04 5.21
CA THR A 35 14.53 -3.77 6.43
C THR A 35 13.54 -2.94 7.22
N LEU A 36 12.37 -3.50 7.56
CA LEU A 36 11.35 -2.85 8.39
C LEU A 36 10.49 -3.89 9.11
N THR A 37 9.79 -3.42 10.14
CA THR A 37 8.79 -4.23 10.88
C THR A 37 7.53 -3.42 11.09
N ALA A 38 6.37 -3.97 10.69
CA ALA A 38 5.06 -3.40 10.95
C ALA A 38 4.21 -4.33 11.83
N ARG A 39 3.49 -3.74 12.82
CA ARG A 39 2.80 -4.47 13.88
C ARG A 39 1.28 -4.35 13.79
N LYS A 40 0.55 -5.32 14.37
CA LYS A 40 -0.91 -5.23 14.52
C LYS A 40 -1.29 -4.03 15.41
N GLY A 41 -2.41 -3.39 15.08
CA GLY A 41 -2.91 -2.21 15.80
C GLY A 41 -2.20 -0.91 15.44
N GLU A 42 -1.42 -0.88 14.34
CA GLU A 42 -0.81 0.36 13.83
C GLU A 42 -1.14 0.60 12.35
N ILE A 43 -1.09 1.86 11.95
CA ILE A 43 -1.02 2.29 10.56
C ILE A 43 0.43 2.63 10.25
N TYR A 44 1.05 1.83 9.39
CA TYR A 44 2.42 2.03 8.93
C TYR A 44 2.43 2.70 7.55
N GLY A 45 3.06 3.86 7.45
CA GLY A 45 3.19 4.62 6.21
C GLY A 45 4.52 4.38 5.51
N LEU A 46 4.51 3.99 4.23
CA LEU A 46 5.67 4.07 3.35
C LEU A 46 5.62 5.42 2.63
N LEU A 47 6.44 6.38 3.07
CA LEU A 47 6.50 7.73 2.52
C LEU A 47 7.68 7.88 1.54
N GLY A 48 7.46 8.58 0.45
CA GLY A 48 8.52 8.89 -0.52
C GLY A 48 8.00 9.32 -1.87
N PRO A 49 8.86 9.85 -2.75
CA PRO A 49 8.46 10.32 -4.08
C PRO A 49 8.05 9.17 -5.00
N ASN A 50 7.47 9.53 -6.15
CA ASN A 50 7.17 8.55 -7.18
C ASN A 50 8.46 7.89 -7.68
N GLY A 51 8.43 6.57 -7.79
CA GLY A 51 9.59 5.77 -8.17
C GLY A 51 10.54 5.41 -7.02
N ALA A 52 10.31 5.83 -5.79
CA ALA A 52 11.14 5.51 -4.62
C ALA A 52 11.16 4.02 -4.22
N GLY A 53 10.28 3.19 -4.79
CA GLY A 53 10.22 1.75 -4.47
C GLY A 53 9.03 1.32 -3.62
N LYS A 54 8.17 2.23 -3.17
CA LYS A 54 7.00 1.96 -2.32
C LYS A 54 6.10 0.85 -2.88
N THR A 55 5.53 1.07 -4.08
CA THR A 55 4.67 0.09 -4.76
C THR A 55 5.38 -1.26 -4.98
N THR A 56 6.67 -1.23 -5.31
CA THR A 56 7.47 -2.46 -5.48
C THR A 56 7.56 -3.23 -4.17
N THR A 57 7.80 -2.55 -3.05
CA THR A 57 7.83 -3.16 -1.71
C THR A 57 6.48 -3.77 -1.37
N LEU A 58 5.36 -3.03 -1.55
CA LEU A 58 4.01 -3.54 -1.28
C LEU A 58 3.68 -4.77 -2.14
N ARG A 59 4.08 -4.77 -3.41
CA ARG A 59 3.89 -5.93 -4.31
C ARG A 59 4.71 -7.14 -3.90
N CYS A 60 5.92 -6.95 -3.34
CA CYS A 60 6.70 -8.06 -2.79
C CYS A 60 6.01 -8.65 -1.56
N ILE A 61 5.53 -7.83 -0.63
CA ILE A 61 4.80 -8.26 0.57
C ILE A 61 3.55 -9.05 0.15
N SER A 62 2.79 -8.53 -0.83
CA SER A 62 1.53 -9.13 -1.29
C SER A 62 1.70 -10.31 -2.24
N THR A 63 2.91 -10.86 -2.38
CA THR A 63 3.24 -12.02 -3.23
C THR A 63 3.02 -11.84 -4.73
N ILE A 64 2.75 -10.62 -5.21
CA ILE A 64 2.54 -10.32 -6.65
C ILE A 64 3.84 -10.44 -7.43
N ILE A 65 4.94 -9.99 -6.83
CA ILE A 65 6.29 -10.12 -7.40
C ILE A 65 7.22 -10.76 -6.37
N LYS A 66 8.16 -11.59 -6.84
CA LYS A 66 9.16 -12.20 -5.96
C LYS A 66 10.28 -11.22 -5.67
N PRO A 67 10.79 -11.14 -4.43
CA PRO A 67 12.06 -10.50 -4.10
C PRO A 67 13.21 -11.04 -4.98
N THR A 68 14.21 -10.20 -5.25
CA THR A 68 15.47 -10.67 -5.85
C THR A 68 16.40 -11.23 -4.77
N ARG A 69 16.40 -10.59 -3.58
CA ARG A 69 17.10 -11.03 -2.37
C ARG A 69 16.30 -10.61 -1.14
N GLY A 70 16.68 -11.17 0.01
CA GLY A 70 16.04 -10.88 1.29
C GLY A 70 14.79 -11.73 1.53
N GLU A 71 14.22 -11.57 2.70
CA GLU A 71 13.11 -12.36 3.18
C GLU A 71 11.97 -11.45 3.66
N ILE A 72 10.74 -11.89 3.45
CA ILE A 72 9.55 -11.20 3.93
C ILE A 72 8.67 -12.23 4.63
N TYR A 73 8.23 -11.89 5.83
CA TYR A 73 7.31 -12.70 6.64
C TYR A 73 6.02 -11.91 6.91
N VAL A 74 4.90 -12.58 6.74
CA VAL A 74 3.55 -12.07 7.01
C VAL A 74 2.87 -13.01 7.99
N ASP A 75 2.66 -12.56 9.21
CA ASP A 75 2.16 -13.38 10.33
C ASP A 75 2.90 -14.73 10.47
N GLY A 76 4.23 -14.70 10.29
CA GLY A 76 5.11 -15.86 10.38
C GLY A 76 5.23 -16.68 9.10
N TYR A 77 4.43 -16.43 8.06
CA TYR A 77 4.52 -17.10 6.77
C TYR A 77 5.50 -16.39 5.84
N GLU A 78 6.47 -17.11 5.32
CA GLU A 78 7.41 -16.55 4.34
C GLU A 78 6.74 -16.39 2.95
N VAL A 79 6.77 -15.18 2.39
CA VAL A 79 6.08 -14.84 1.13
C VAL A 79 6.56 -15.67 -0.06
N SER A 80 7.81 -16.13 -0.05
CA SER A 80 8.41 -16.92 -1.13
C SER A 80 8.06 -18.40 -1.04
N LYS A 81 7.78 -18.92 0.16
CA LYS A 81 7.50 -20.35 0.42
C LYS A 81 6.02 -20.65 0.56
N GLU A 82 5.26 -19.75 1.20
CA GLU A 82 3.85 -19.97 1.55
C GLU A 82 2.92 -18.86 1.01
N PRO A 83 3.03 -18.48 -0.29
CA PRO A 83 2.30 -17.33 -0.82
C PRO A 83 0.77 -17.47 -0.74
N GLY A 84 0.24 -18.68 -0.72
CA GLY A 84 -1.19 -18.95 -0.53
C GLY A 84 -1.68 -18.49 0.84
N LYS A 85 -0.98 -18.89 1.91
CA LYS A 85 -1.31 -18.50 3.29
C LYS A 85 -1.16 -17.00 3.51
N VAL A 86 -0.14 -16.39 2.89
CA VAL A 86 0.04 -14.93 2.92
C VAL A 86 -1.16 -14.21 2.31
N ARG A 87 -1.63 -14.63 1.13
CA ARG A 87 -2.80 -14.01 0.46
C ARG A 87 -4.10 -14.14 1.25
N GLU A 88 -4.26 -15.20 2.03
CA GLU A 88 -5.42 -15.37 2.93
C GLU A 88 -5.44 -14.32 4.06
N LYS A 89 -4.29 -13.76 4.43
CA LYS A 89 -4.13 -12.79 5.51
C LYS A 89 -4.21 -11.33 5.07
N ILE A 90 -4.09 -11.07 3.77
CA ILE A 90 -3.90 -9.73 3.23
C ILE A 90 -5.10 -9.27 2.40
N GLY A 91 -5.64 -8.10 2.69
CA GLY A 91 -6.41 -7.28 1.77
C GLY A 91 -5.47 -6.33 1.02
N PHE A 92 -5.39 -6.46 -0.30
CA PHE A 92 -4.43 -5.70 -1.10
C PHE A 92 -5.12 -4.87 -2.18
N LEU A 93 -4.73 -3.60 -2.28
CA LEU A 93 -5.20 -2.68 -3.31
C LEU A 93 -4.04 -1.81 -3.82
N THR A 94 -3.90 -1.72 -5.15
CA THR A 94 -3.02 -0.74 -5.80
C THR A 94 -3.76 -0.02 -6.92
N GLY A 95 -3.26 1.15 -7.31
CA GLY A 95 -3.84 1.93 -8.40
C GLY A 95 -3.83 1.23 -9.77
N ASP A 96 -2.95 0.24 -9.97
CA ASP A 96 -2.85 -0.52 -11.23
C ASP A 96 -3.81 -1.71 -11.30
N ILE A 97 -4.24 -2.24 -10.15
CA ILE A 97 -5.17 -3.37 -10.08
C ILE A 97 -6.59 -2.79 -10.00
N LYS A 98 -7.25 -2.77 -11.16
CA LYS A 98 -8.63 -2.32 -11.28
C LYS A 98 -9.57 -3.52 -11.31
N LEU A 99 -10.75 -3.32 -10.76
CA LEU A 99 -11.86 -4.27 -10.95
C LEU A 99 -12.20 -4.35 -12.44
N ASP A 100 -12.65 -5.52 -12.90
CA ASP A 100 -13.04 -5.70 -14.31
C ASP A 100 -14.19 -4.74 -14.67
N PRO A 101 -14.01 -3.89 -15.70
CA PRO A 101 -14.94 -2.84 -16.08
C PRO A 101 -16.31 -3.36 -16.54
N GLN A 102 -16.45 -4.64 -16.89
CA GLN A 102 -17.69 -5.24 -17.40
C GLN A 102 -18.64 -5.71 -16.29
N PHE A 103 -18.13 -5.91 -15.08
CA PHE A 103 -18.91 -6.38 -13.94
C PHE A 103 -19.37 -5.22 -13.04
N SER A 104 -20.27 -5.53 -12.11
CA SER A 104 -20.75 -4.58 -11.09
C SER A 104 -20.01 -4.79 -9.78
N PRO A 105 -19.97 -3.78 -8.86
CA PRO A 105 -19.47 -3.95 -7.51
C PRO A 105 -20.10 -5.14 -6.77
N ASP A 106 -21.40 -5.30 -6.91
CA ASP A 106 -22.16 -6.39 -6.29
C ASP A 106 -21.65 -7.76 -6.75
N TYR A 107 -21.52 -7.95 -8.07
CA TYR A 107 -20.97 -9.20 -8.63
C TYR A 107 -19.53 -9.44 -8.20
N MET A 108 -18.67 -8.42 -8.27
CA MET A 108 -17.25 -8.56 -7.90
C MET A 108 -17.08 -8.90 -6.43
N PHE A 109 -17.90 -8.31 -5.55
CA PHE A 109 -17.86 -8.63 -4.12
C PHE A 109 -18.22 -10.10 -3.86
N ASP A 110 -19.29 -10.60 -4.46
CA ASP A 110 -19.71 -12.00 -4.33
C ASP A 110 -18.69 -12.98 -4.93
N PHE A 111 -18.13 -12.63 -6.08
CA PHE A 111 -17.11 -13.42 -6.76
C PHE A 111 -15.85 -13.58 -5.90
N PHE A 112 -15.32 -12.48 -5.36
CA PHE A 112 -14.14 -12.55 -4.48
C PHE A 112 -14.46 -13.21 -3.15
N GLY A 113 -15.67 -13.02 -2.60
CA GLY A 113 -16.13 -13.74 -1.43
C GLY A 113 -16.11 -15.27 -1.63
N GLN A 114 -16.54 -15.74 -2.80
CA GLN A 114 -16.46 -17.16 -3.16
C GLN A 114 -15.02 -17.66 -3.33
N ILE A 115 -14.15 -16.88 -3.97
CA ILE A 115 -12.72 -17.23 -4.10
C ILE A 115 -12.07 -17.39 -2.73
N HIS A 116 -12.37 -16.49 -1.79
CA HIS A 116 -11.87 -16.54 -0.42
C HIS A 116 -12.65 -17.53 0.48
N LYS A 117 -13.63 -18.23 -0.07
CA LYS A 117 -14.47 -19.23 0.63
C LYS A 117 -15.16 -18.63 1.86
N VAL A 118 -15.58 -17.37 1.78
CA VAL A 118 -16.34 -16.72 2.84
C VAL A 118 -17.72 -17.37 2.93
N GLU A 119 -18.15 -17.71 4.14
CA GLU A 119 -19.47 -18.28 4.39
C GLU A 119 -20.58 -17.31 3.95
N LYS A 120 -21.68 -17.82 3.36
CA LYS A 120 -22.73 -17.00 2.72
C LYS A 120 -23.33 -15.95 3.65
N GLU A 121 -23.62 -16.31 4.89
CA GLU A 121 -24.22 -15.35 5.85
C GLU A 121 -23.21 -14.25 6.20
N LYS A 122 -21.98 -14.61 6.48
CA LYS A 122 -20.89 -13.64 6.73
C LYS A 122 -20.63 -12.74 5.52
N LEU A 123 -20.67 -13.30 4.31
CA LEU A 123 -20.50 -12.52 3.07
C LEU A 123 -21.60 -11.47 2.93
N LYS A 124 -22.86 -11.85 3.24
CA LYS A 124 -23.99 -10.93 3.19
C LYS A 124 -23.86 -9.81 4.25
N GLU A 125 -23.51 -10.16 5.49
CA GLU A 125 -23.28 -9.19 6.55
C GLU A 125 -22.15 -8.22 6.19
N ARG A 126 -21.05 -8.76 5.70
CA ARG A 126 -19.88 -7.96 5.29
C ARG A 126 -20.18 -7.05 4.10
N LYS A 127 -20.98 -7.54 3.13
CA LYS A 127 -21.44 -6.72 2.00
C LYS A 127 -22.30 -5.56 2.50
N GLU A 128 -23.27 -5.86 3.36
CA GLU A 128 -24.16 -4.83 3.93
C GLU A 128 -23.37 -3.76 4.68
N GLU A 129 -22.41 -4.15 5.52
CA GLU A 129 -21.53 -3.25 6.26
C GLU A 129 -20.73 -2.34 5.32
N LEU A 130 -19.94 -2.94 4.42
CA LEU A 130 -19.02 -2.18 3.57
C LEU A 130 -19.76 -1.32 2.53
N PHE A 131 -20.85 -1.85 1.96
CA PHE A 131 -21.63 -1.10 0.96
C PHE A 131 -22.39 0.06 1.59
N SER A 132 -22.87 -0.11 2.83
CA SER A 132 -23.46 1.00 3.59
C SER A 132 -22.42 2.05 3.93
N TYR A 133 -21.27 1.63 4.49
CA TYR A 133 -20.23 2.54 4.93
C TYR A 133 -19.71 3.43 3.78
N PHE A 134 -19.40 2.83 2.65
CA PHE A 134 -18.84 3.53 1.48
C PHE A 134 -19.92 4.14 0.56
N GLY A 135 -21.22 3.96 0.85
CA GLY A 135 -22.33 4.43 0.00
C GLY A 135 -22.37 3.73 -1.36
N ILE A 136 -21.96 2.45 -1.43
CA ILE A 136 -21.92 1.67 -2.67
C ILE A 136 -23.31 1.21 -3.09
N LYS A 137 -24.27 1.09 -2.16
CA LYS A 137 -25.62 0.59 -2.43
C LYS A 137 -26.31 1.26 -3.61
N ASP A 138 -26.13 2.58 -3.76
CA ASP A 138 -26.79 3.38 -4.80
C ASP A 138 -26.31 3.04 -6.22
N PHE A 139 -25.14 2.42 -6.34
CA PHE A 139 -24.53 2.06 -7.62
C PHE A 139 -24.03 0.62 -7.69
N ALA A 140 -24.35 -0.21 -6.72
CA ALA A 140 -23.87 -1.58 -6.60
C ALA A 140 -24.10 -2.44 -7.85
N HIS A 141 -25.20 -2.19 -8.58
CA HIS A 141 -25.62 -2.90 -9.78
C HIS A 141 -25.08 -2.30 -11.09
N LYS A 142 -24.51 -1.09 -11.07
CA LYS A 142 -23.91 -0.46 -12.26
C LYS A 142 -22.59 -1.14 -12.61
N LYS A 143 -22.26 -1.17 -13.90
CA LYS A 143 -20.94 -1.67 -14.33
C LYS A 143 -19.84 -0.74 -13.88
N ILE A 144 -18.69 -1.28 -13.50
CA ILE A 144 -17.54 -0.50 -13.01
C ILE A 144 -17.09 0.57 -14.02
N LYS A 145 -17.18 0.30 -15.32
CA LYS A 145 -16.90 1.31 -16.36
C LYS A 145 -17.82 2.52 -16.36
N GLU A 146 -18.99 2.44 -15.72
CA GLU A 146 -19.98 3.51 -15.62
C GLU A 146 -19.82 4.36 -14.35
N LEU A 147 -18.90 3.95 -13.47
CA LEU A 147 -18.64 4.60 -12.21
C LEU A 147 -17.62 5.75 -12.37
N SER A 148 -17.77 6.78 -11.53
CA SER A 148 -16.71 7.77 -11.38
C SER A 148 -15.47 7.12 -10.74
N THR A 149 -14.31 7.78 -10.86
CA THR A 149 -13.05 7.28 -10.24
C THR A 149 -13.24 7.01 -8.74
N GLY A 150 -13.87 7.92 -8.00
CA GLY A 150 -14.11 7.76 -6.56
C GLY A 150 -15.08 6.62 -6.25
N MET A 151 -16.14 6.43 -7.04
CA MET A 151 -17.06 5.30 -6.89
C MET A 151 -16.34 3.97 -7.14
N GLY A 152 -15.53 3.90 -8.20
CA GLY A 152 -14.72 2.73 -8.53
C GLY A 152 -13.71 2.39 -7.44
N GLN A 153 -13.05 3.40 -6.86
CA GLN A 153 -12.10 3.23 -5.76
C GLN A 153 -12.78 2.69 -4.50
N LYS A 154 -13.94 3.25 -4.10
CA LYS A 154 -14.71 2.74 -2.97
C LYS A 154 -15.13 1.28 -3.16
N ALA A 155 -15.58 0.92 -4.38
CA ALA A 155 -15.90 -0.45 -4.72
C ALA A 155 -14.66 -1.37 -4.63
N ALA A 156 -13.50 -0.94 -5.13
CA ALA A 156 -12.26 -1.70 -5.07
C ALA A 156 -11.79 -1.93 -3.63
N ILE A 157 -11.89 -0.91 -2.77
CA ILE A 157 -11.61 -1.03 -1.34
C ILE A 157 -12.55 -2.07 -0.71
N ALA A 158 -13.86 -1.97 -0.91
CA ALA A 158 -14.82 -2.91 -0.34
C ALA A 158 -14.54 -4.35 -0.78
N VAL A 159 -14.27 -4.57 -2.08
CA VAL A 159 -13.95 -5.90 -2.62
C VAL A 159 -12.65 -6.45 -2.02
N SER A 160 -11.61 -5.63 -1.84
CA SER A 160 -10.35 -6.06 -1.25
C SER A 160 -10.46 -6.49 0.22
N LEU A 161 -11.53 -6.10 0.89
CA LEU A 161 -11.80 -6.38 2.30
C LEU A 161 -12.87 -7.45 2.53
N VAL A 162 -13.36 -8.11 1.47
CA VAL A 162 -14.47 -9.06 1.52
C VAL A 162 -14.26 -10.22 2.50
N HIS A 163 -13.02 -10.70 2.62
CA HIS A 163 -12.63 -11.85 3.46
C HIS A 163 -12.16 -11.45 4.86
N ASP A 164 -12.39 -10.19 5.26
CA ASP A 164 -12.03 -9.64 6.57
C ASP A 164 -10.55 -9.86 6.96
N PRO A 165 -9.59 -9.43 6.14
CA PRO A 165 -8.17 -9.70 6.36
C PRO A 165 -7.65 -9.06 7.65
N ASP A 166 -6.65 -9.70 8.29
CA ASP A 166 -5.92 -9.15 9.45
C ASP A 166 -4.94 -8.02 9.07
N ILE A 167 -4.54 -7.98 7.80
CA ILE A 167 -3.51 -7.07 7.28
C ILE A 167 -4.04 -6.39 6.02
N ILE A 168 -4.06 -5.08 6.02
CA ILE A 168 -4.53 -4.24 4.91
C ILE A 168 -3.32 -3.54 4.30
N ILE A 169 -3.15 -3.67 2.99
CA ILE A 169 -2.03 -3.06 2.25
C ILE A 169 -2.59 -2.26 1.08
N PHE A 170 -2.57 -0.94 1.19
CA PHE A 170 -3.11 -0.04 0.18
C PHE A 170 -2.05 0.91 -0.36
N ASP A 171 -1.91 0.91 -1.67
CA ASP A 171 -0.98 1.77 -2.39
C ASP A 171 -1.70 3.05 -2.83
N GLU A 172 -1.36 4.17 -2.23
CA GLU A 172 -1.95 5.49 -2.47
C GLU A 172 -3.50 5.49 -2.39
N PRO A 173 -4.10 5.07 -1.26
CA PRO A 173 -5.53 4.78 -1.16
C PRO A 173 -6.46 5.98 -1.43
N THR A 174 -5.97 7.19 -1.28
CA THR A 174 -6.72 8.45 -1.44
C THR A 174 -6.45 9.15 -2.78
N ASN A 175 -5.51 8.63 -3.57
CA ASN A 175 -5.12 9.26 -4.83
C ASN A 175 -6.30 9.33 -5.82
N GLY A 176 -6.53 10.53 -6.35
CA GLY A 176 -7.62 10.76 -7.30
C GLY A 176 -9.04 10.82 -6.69
N LEU A 177 -9.15 10.81 -5.36
CA LEU A 177 -10.41 11.01 -4.65
C LEU A 177 -10.66 12.49 -4.33
N ASP A 178 -11.93 12.89 -4.32
CA ASP A 178 -12.33 14.15 -3.70
C ASP A 178 -12.15 14.10 -2.18
N VAL A 179 -12.20 15.27 -1.54
CA VAL A 179 -11.93 15.41 -0.09
C VAL A 179 -12.88 14.57 0.77
N VAL A 180 -14.15 14.42 0.38
CA VAL A 180 -15.16 13.67 1.13
C VAL A 180 -14.88 12.17 1.03
N ALA A 181 -14.60 11.70 -0.19
CA ALA A 181 -14.25 10.29 -0.43
C ALA A 181 -12.93 9.91 0.26
N ALA A 182 -11.89 10.75 0.15
CA ALA A 182 -10.61 10.54 0.84
C ALA A 182 -10.79 10.46 2.36
N ARG A 183 -11.61 11.35 2.93
CA ARG A 183 -11.92 11.33 4.36
C ARG A 183 -12.61 10.02 4.78
N SER A 184 -13.59 9.56 4.01
CA SER A 184 -14.27 8.29 4.28
C SER A 184 -13.29 7.10 4.29
N VAL A 185 -12.34 7.06 3.35
CA VAL A 185 -11.32 6.02 3.30
C VAL A 185 -10.38 6.10 4.52
N THR A 186 -9.85 7.27 4.83
CA THR A 186 -8.93 7.43 5.97
C THR A 186 -9.59 7.11 7.31
N ASP A 187 -10.86 7.49 7.50
CA ASP A 187 -11.60 7.15 8.72
C ASP A 187 -11.86 5.64 8.82
N TYR A 188 -12.08 4.95 7.69
CA TYR A 188 -12.19 3.50 7.69
C TYR A 188 -10.86 2.80 8.05
N LEU A 189 -9.72 3.28 7.53
CA LEU A 189 -8.41 2.75 7.89
C LEU A 189 -8.11 2.91 9.39
N LYS A 190 -8.48 4.05 9.97
CA LYS A 190 -8.39 4.28 11.43
C LYS A 190 -9.27 3.30 12.21
N ARG A 191 -10.48 3.03 11.74
CA ARG A 191 -11.37 2.03 12.34
C ARG A 191 -10.73 0.63 12.31
N LEU A 192 -10.19 0.20 11.18
CA LEU A 192 -9.51 -1.10 11.05
C LEU A 192 -8.33 -1.23 12.04
N LYS A 193 -7.55 -0.16 12.22
CA LYS A 193 -6.51 -0.10 13.24
C LYS A 193 -7.09 -0.29 14.65
N GLN A 194 -8.19 0.41 14.99
CA GLN A 194 -8.85 0.29 16.30
C GLN A 194 -9.38 -1.13 16.55
N GLU A 195 -9.75 -1.86 15.50
CA GLU A 195 -10.11 -3.28 15.53
C GLU A 195 -8.88 -4.21 15.69
N GLY A 196 -7.67 -3.64 15.86
CA GLY A 196 -6.43 -4.38 16.07
C GLY A 196 -5.77 -4.90 14.80
N LYS A 197 -6.25 -4.52 13.61
CA LYS A 197 -5.65 -4.91 12.33
C LYS A 197 -4.36 -4.13 12.07
N LEU A 198 -3.48 -4.68 11.23
CA LEU A 198 -2.35 -3.96 10.68
C LEU A 198 -2.77 -3.29 9.38
N VAL A 199 -2.50 -1.99 9.26
CA VAL A 199 -2.70 -1.23 8.02
C VAL A 199 -1.36 -0.74 7.51
N ILE A 200 -1.02 -1.04 6.26
CA ILE A 200 0.14 -0.46 5.57
C ILE A 200 -0.37 0.37 4.40
N ILE A 201 0.05 1.60 4.33
CA ILE A 201 -0.22 2.47 3.19
C ILE A 201 1.08 2.97 2.57
N SER A 202 1.07 3.23 1.28
CA SER A 202 2.05 4.11 0.65
C SER A 202 1.42 5.46 0.37
N THR A 203 2.20 6.50 0.49
CA THR A 203 1.80 7.84 0.08
C THR A 203 3.03 8.66 -0.31
N HIS A 204 2.82 9.70 -1.12
CA HIS A 204 3.78 10.75 -1.38
C HIS A 204 3.31 12.10 -0.79
N ILE A 205 2.19 12.09 -0.05
CA ILE A 205 1.56 13.26 0.57
C ILE A 205 1.92 13.29 2.05
N MET A 206 2.80 14.23 2.45
CA MET A 206 3.32 14.35 3.81
C MET A 206 2.20 14.56 4.83
N SER A 207 1.29 15.49 4.56
CA SER A 207 0.15 15.79 5.46
C SER A 207 -0.84 14.61 5.63
N GLU A 208 -0.87 13.68 4.70
CA GLU A 208 -1.63 12.42 4.86
C GLU A 208 -0.91 11.48 5.83
N ALA A 209 0.41 11.29 5.64
CA ALA A 209 1.21 10.45 6.52
C ALA A 209 1.19 10.96 7.97
N GLU A 210 1.33 12.26 8.20
CA GLU A 210 1.24 12.89 9.53
C GLU A 210 -0.07 12.59 10.25
N LYS A 211 -1.19 12.71 9.52
CA LYS A 211 -2.54 12.58 10.11
C LYS A 211 -2.99 11.14 10.32
N LEU A 212 -2.41 10.21 9.58
CA LEU A 212 -2.92 8.86 9.49
C LEU A 212 -1.98 7.82 10.10
N CYS A 213 -0.66 7.97 9.94
CA CYS A 213 0.31 6.94 10.28
C CYS A 213 0.80 7.06 11.73
N ASP A 214 0.93 5.92 12.41
CA ASP A 214 1.58 5.82 13.72
C ASP A 214 3.10 5.70 13.59
N ARG A 215 3.53 5.01 12.53
CA ARG A 215 4.93 4.88 12.13
C ARG A 215 5.07 5.16 10.66
N ILE A 216 6.17 5.80 10.30
CA ILE A 216 6.48 6.21 8.93
C ILE A 216 7.88 5.71 8.59
N GLY A 217 8.00 4.96 7.50
CA GLY A 217 9.27 4.64 6.88
C GLY A 217 9.46 5.52 5.64
N VAL A 218 10.46 6.39 5.67
CA VAL A 218 10.79 7.26 4.54
C VAL A 218 11.69 6.52 3.56
N ILE A 219 11.25 6.43 2.31
CA ILE A 219 11.98 5.72 1.23
C ILE A 219 12.41 6.71 0.16
N ILE A 220 13.71 6.73 -0.13
CA ILE A 220 14.32 7.52 -1.20
C ILE A 220 15.22 6.59 -2.02
N ASP A 221 15.06 6.59 -3.36
CA ASP A 221 15.87 5.78 -4.29
C ASP A 221 15.98 4.29 -3.91
N GLY A 222 14.90 3.71 -3.44
CA GLY A 222 14.83 2.29 -3.06
C GLY A 222 15.35 1.97 -1.66
N LYS A 223 15.87 2.92 -0.92
CA LYS A 223 16.42 2.74 0.43
C LYS A 223 15.54 3.39 1.48
N LYS A 224 15.43 2.75 2.65
CA LYS A 224 14.84 3.38 3.83
C LYS A 224 15.87 4.31 4.46
N VAL A 225 15.56 5.60 4.53
CA VAL A 225 16.46 6.62 5.07
C VAL A 225 16.21 6.90 6.55
N THR A 226 14.95 6.83 7.00
CA THR A 226 14.58 6.87 8.41
C THR A 226 13.28 6.11 8.66
N GLU A 227 13.01 5.78 9.91
CA GLU A 227 11.78 5.10 10.35
C GLU A 227 11.44 5.45 11.79
N GLY A 228 10.23 5.95 12.03
CA GLY A 228 9.79 6.28 13.39
C GLY A 228 8.36 6.77 13.45
N SER A 229 7.90 7.18 14.62
CA SER A 229 6.74 8.05 14.77
C SER A 229 7.02 9.43 14.17
N LEU A 230 5.97 10.22 13.92
CA LEU A 230 6.16 11.61 13.48
C LEU A 230 7.13 12.36 14.42
N GLU A 231 6.91 12.28 15.73
CA GLU A 231 7.74 12.97 16.72
C GLU A 231 9.22 12.51 16.69
N GLU A 232 9.48 11.22 16.47
CA GLU A 232 10.83 10.68 16.34
C GLU A 232 11.54 11.22 15.12
N ILE A 233 10.86 11.27 13.97
CA ILE A 233 11.41 11.78 12.70
C ILE A 233 11.69 13.28 12.80
N LEU A 234 10.74 14.09 13.32
CA LEU A 234 10.93 15.53 13.48
C LEU A 234 12.09 15.85 14.42
N ARG A 235 12.26 15.08 15.51
CA ARG A 235 13.40 15.26 16.42
C ARG A 235 14.74 14.89 15.78
N GLU A 236 14.78 13.80 15.00
CA GLU A 236 15.99 13.35 14.28
C GLU A 236 16.45 14.39 13.26
N THR A 237 15.51 14.97 12.52
CA THR A 237 15.79 15.94 11.44
C THR A 237 15.83 17.40 11.91
N GLN A 238 15.42 17.68 13.16
CA GLN A 238 15.23 19.03 13.71
C GLN A 238 14.26 19.89 12.87
N ALA A 239 13.28 19.25 12.23
CA ALA A 239 12.29 19.87 11.36
C ALA A 239 11.01 20.25 12.13
N GLU A 240 10.26 21.22 11.61
CA GLU A 240 8.99 21.67 12.21
C GLU A 240 7.83 20.76 11.80
N ASP A 241 7.87 20.20 10.58
CA ASP A 241 6.87 19.28 10.05
C ASP A 241 7.50 18.18 9.18
N LEU A 242 6.68 17.24 8.72
CA LEU A 242 7.16 16.10 7.93
C LEU A 242 7.62 16.49 6.53
N GLU A 243 7.13 17.59 5.98
CA GLU A 243 7.56 18.10 4.67
C GLU A 243 9.00 18.62 4.76
N ASP A 244 9.31 19.45 5.77
CA ASP A 244 10.66 19.93 6.04
C ASP A 244 11.61 18.77 6.37
N ALA A 245 11.17 17.82 7.21
CA ALA A 245 11.93 16.61 7.53
C ALA A 245 12.29 15.81 6.27
N PHE A 246 11.31 15.63 5.38
CA PHE A 246 11.52 14.90 4.13
C PHE A 246 12.53 15.61 3.22
N PHE A 247 12.44 16.93 3.07
CA PHE A 247 13.38 17.68 2.23
C PHE A 247 14.79 17.67 2.80
N GLU A 248 14.94 17.70 4.12
CA GLU A 248 16.26 17.57 4.75
C GLU A 248 16.88 16.19 4.48
N LEU A 249 16.13 15.11 4.70
CA LEU A 249 16.57 13.74 4.38
C LEU A 249 16.88 13.58 2.88
N TYR A 250 16.06 14.18 2.02
CA TYR A 250 16.28 14.14 0.57
C TYR A 250 17.57 14.82 0.15
N ARG A 251 17.89 16.01 0.74
CA ARG A 251 19.16 16.70 0.50
C ARG A 251 20.36 15.88 0.97
N GLN A 252 20.29 15.26 2.15
CA GLN A 252 21.35 14.41 2.67
C GLN A 252 21.65 13.22 1.72
N VAL A 253 20.61 12.59 1.16
CA VAL A 253 20.78 11.48 0.21
C VAL A 253 21.30 11.94 -1.15
N LYS A 254 20.85 13.10 -1.66
CA LYS A 254 21.21 13.61 -2.98
C LYS A 254 22.45 14.51 -2.98
N GLY A 255 22.67 15.28 -1.91
CA GLY A 255 23.82 16.18 -1.78
C GLY A 255 25.12 15.47 -1.41
N GLY A 256 25.06 14.27 -0.86
CA GLY A 256 26.26 13.44 -0.62
C GLY A 256 26.87 12.81 -1.90
N GLY A 257 26.33 13.11 -3.08
CA GLY A 257 26.80 12.60 -4.38
C GLY A 257 27.51 13.63 -5.26
N GLU A 258 27.68 14.87 -4.81
CA GLU A 258 28.37 15.93 -5.59
C GLU A 258 29.85 16.14 -5.20
N ASP A 259 30.37 15.39 -4.20
CA ASP A 259 31.76 15.50 -3.73
C ASP A 259 32.64 14.27 -4.08
N GLU A 260 32.33 13.49 -5.15
CA GLU A 260 33.25 12.48 -5.71
C GLU A 260 33.46 12.63 -7.21
#